data_1cc9359c5c0b0e137582e6cae28e7656
#
_entry.id   1cc9359c5c0b0e137582e6cae28e7656
#
_cell.length_a   1.000
_cell.length_b   1.000
_cell.length_c   1.000
_cell.angle_alpha   90.00
_cell.angle_beta   90.00
_cell.angle_gamma   90.00
#
_symmetry.space_group_name_H-M   'P 1'
#
loop_
_entity.id
_entity.type
_entity.pdbx_description
1 polymer ?
#
loop_
_entity_poly.entity_id
_entity_poly.type
_entity_poly.pdbx_seq_one_letter_code
_entity_poly.pdbx_strand_id
1 'polypeptide(L)'
;MQKTLKSKTTDTGVTPEMLEKINRYTQTPLQEDEVFVFSVVLCDNEVDRDFERFSVDALKKLAPLFEGKTAIKNHSMDSDDQSARTFQTEVVTDPEKVTSLGEPYTYLKAYCYMPRLPKNEELIAEIGAGIKKEVSVGCAVASCICSVCGADARKTPCKHRRGKSYNGQICHFVLENPTDAYEWSFVAVPAQKNAGVTKGFEDFGTLKTRLFSDAGEQVVLSKKEAQTISDYLESVREDAENGRAYHAQLCETAVKGFAKVMPTLDNRVAETLCRGLSVADLKALNKALAAENEKTAVSLRPFLAADETKTPQNEQFKF
;
A
#
# COMPACT_ATOMS: atom_id res chain seq x y z
N MET A 1 46.61 23.36 -27.79
CA MET A 1 45.13 23.28 -27.77
C MET A 1 44.72 22.18 -26.81
N GLN A 2 44.46 22.53 -25.56
CA GLN A 2 43.95 21.59 -24.55
C GLN A 2 42.45 21.50 -24.76
N LYS A 3 41.92 20.31 -25.15
CA LYS A 3 40.52 20.01 -25.13
C LYS A 3 40.12 19.73 -23.67
N THR A 4 39.47 20.68 -23.05
CA THR A 4 38.77 20.50 -21.78
C THR A 4 37.65 19.53 -22.04
N LEU A 5 37.77 18.29 -21.54
CA LEU A 5 36.67 17.36 -21.43
C LEU A 5 35.67 17.97 -20.42
N LYS A 6 34.56 18.48 -20.93
CA LYS A 6 33.38 18.78 -20.07
C LYS A 6 32.91 17.46 -19.52
N SER A 7 33.06 17.26 -18.22
CA SER A 7 32.40 16.20 -17.48
C SER A 7 30.88 16.32 -17.74
N LYS A 8 30.29 15.33 -18.39
CA LYS A 8 28.87 15.14 -18.37
C LYS A 8 28.52 14.81 -16.92
N THR A 9 27.92 15.73 -16.20
CA THR A 9 27.20 15.43 -14.97
C THR A 9 26.08 14.45 -15.35
N THR A 10 26.32 13.18 -15.09
CA THR A 10 25.29 12.14 -15.16
C THR A 10 24.41 12.36 -13.94
N ASP A 11 23.22 12.91 -14.15
CA ASP A 11 22.18 12.99 -13.13
C ASP A 11 21.75 11.54 -12.80
N THR A 12 22.33 10.99 -11.74
CA THR A 12 22.19 9.57 -11.37
C THR A 12 20.96 9.33 -10.49
N GLY A 13 20.33 10.40 -9.98
CA GLY A 13 19.21 10.32 -9.04
C GLY A 13 19.59 9.72 -7.67
N VAL A 14 20.88 9.53 -7.39
CA VAL A 14 21.41 9.00 -6.14
C VAL A 14 21.64 10.14 -5.16
N THR A 15 21.00 10.09 -3.98
CA THR A 15 21.25 11.10 -2.94
C THR A 15 22.43 10.73 -2.04
N PRO A 16 23.06 11.70 -1.38
CA PRO A 16 24.13 11.42 -0.40
C PRO A 16 23.70 10.44 0.69
N GLU A 17 22.42 10.52 1.14
CA GLU A 17 21.90 9.62 2.17
C GLU A 17 21.74 8.18 1.63
N MET A 18 21.33 8.02 0.39
CA MET A 18 21.30 6.70 -0.26
C MET A 18 22.71 6.13 -0.39
N LEU A 19 23.65 6.96 -0.81
CA LEU A 19 25.05 6.54 -0.97
C LEU A 19 25.67 6.15 0.37
N GLU A 20 25.36 6.85 1.46
CA GLU A 20 25.76 6.46 2.81
C GLU A 20 25.21 5.07 3.18
N LYS A 21 23.91 4.82 2.92
CA LYS A 21 23.29 3.51 3.20
C LYS A 21 23.89 2.40 2.33
N ILE A 22 24.14 2.67 1.04
CA ILE A 22 24.79 1.74 0.11
C ILE A 22 26.19 1.38 0.63
N ASN A 23 26.96 2.38 1.03
CA ASN A 23 28.34 2.22 1.45
C ASN A 23 28.50 1.47 2.79
N ARG A 24 27.43 1.23 3.53
CA ARG A 24 27.43 0.28 4.67
C ARG A 24 27.63 -1.18 4.23
N TYR A 25 27.33 -1.50 2.97
CA TYR A 25 27.45 -2.85 2.41
C TYR A 25 28.68 -3.04 1.53
N THR A 26 29.45 -1.98 1.27
CA THR A 26 30.64 -2.02 0.40
C THR A 26 31.93 -2.06 1.22
N GLN A 27 32.96 -2.73 0.72
CA GLN A 27 34.29 -2.72 1.33
C GLN A 27 35.06 -1.46 0.95
N THR A 28 34.85 -0.97 -0.26
CA THR A 28 35.40 0.31 -0.77
C THR A 28 34.21 1.22 -1.07
N PRO A 29 34.21 2.44 -0.55
CA PRO A 29 33.11 3.37 -0.82
C PRO A 29 32.95 3.64 -2.32
N LEU A 30 31.71 3.50 -2.81
CA LEU A 30 31.33 3.83 -4.17
C LEU A 30 30.96 5.30 -4.25
N GLN A 31 31.13 5.87 -5.45
CA GLN A 31 30.67 7.22 -5.78
C GLN A 31 29.31 7.18 -6.47
N GLU A 32 28.66 8.33 -6.59
CA GLU A 32 27.34 8.47 -7.17
C GLU A 32 27.23 7.94 -8.61
N ASP A 33 28.24 8.21 -9.43
CA ASP A 33 28.30 7.78 -10.83
C ASP A 33 28.68 6.30 -11.01
N GLU A 34 29.15 5.63 -9.95
CA GLU A 34 29.53 4.22 -9.95
C GLU A 34 28.35 3.28 -9.64
N VAL A 35 27.18 3.82 -9.24
CA VAL A 35 26.04 3.02 -8.84
C VAL A 35 24.83 3.27 -9.74
N PHE A 36 24.07 2.21 -10.00
CA PHE A 36 22.73 2.25 -10.52
C PHE A 36 21.78 1.88 -9.40
N VAL A 37 20.83 2.76 -9.09
CA VAL A 37 19.85 2.57 -8.04
C VAL A 37 18.47 2.40 -8.65
N PHE A 38 17.68 1.49 -8.11
CA PHE A 38 16.32 1.20 -8.56
C PHE A 38 15.49 0.63 -7.41
N SER A 39 14.17 0.62 -7.54
CA SER A 39 13.30 0.06 -6.52
C SER A 39 12.44 -1.07 -7.09
N VAL A 40 12.07 -2.01 -6.21
CA VAL A 40 11.28 -3.18 -6.53
C VAL A 40 10.17 -3.38 -5.49
N VAL A 41 9.00 -3.82 -5.92
CA VAL A 41 8.03 -4.47 -5.04
C VAL A 41 8.46 -5.92 -4.92
N LEU A 42 8.88 -6.33 -3.72
CA LEU A 42 9.34 -7.70 -3.46
C LEU A 42 8.17 -8.67 -3.31
N CYS A 43 7.21 -8.32 -2.47
CA CYS A 43 6.02 -9.12 -2.19
C CYS A 43 4.91 -8.25 -1.61
N ASP A 44 3.68 -8.78 -1.56
CA ASP A 44 2.50 -8.07 -1.11
C ASP A 44 1.51 -8.98 -0.35
N ASN A 45 0.37 -8.41 0.07
CA ASN A 45 -0.70 -9.13 0.75
C ASN A 45 -1.82 -9.62 -0.20
N GLU A 46 -1.64 -9.54 -1.52
CA GLU A 46 -2.59 -10.11 -2.48
C GLU A 46 -2.42 -11.64 -2.57
N VAL A 47 -3.49 -12.35 -2.88
CA VAL A 47 -3.41 -13.79 -3.16
C VAL A 47 -2.70 -14.02 -4.49
N ASP A 48 -1.61 -14.77 -4.44
CA ASP A 48 -0.75 -15.04 -5.57
C ASP A 48 -1.23 -16.20 -6.47
N ARG A 49 -0.40 -16.58 -7.45
CA ARG A 49 -0.70 -17.68 -8.39
C ARG A 49 -0.68 -19.06 -7.75
N ASP A 50 0.02 -19.18 -6.63
CA ASP A 50 0.13 -20.43 -5.85
C ASP A 50 -0.92 -20.53 -4.75
N PHE A 51 -1.86 -19.56 -4.73
CA PHE A 51 -2.86 -19.41 -3.68
C PHE A 51 -2.22 -19.26 -2.31
N GLU A 52 -1.16 -18.45 -2.23
CA GLU A 52 -0.52 -17.98 -1.02
C GLU A 52 -0.57 -16.45 -0.94
N ARG A 53 -0.41 -15.91 0.25
CA ARG A 53 -0.26 -14.47 0.48
C ARG A 53 0.52 -14.23 1.75
N PHE A 54 1.18 -13.11 1.87
CA PHE A 54 1.72 -12.67 3.15
C PHE A 54 0.67 -11.91 3.97
N SER A 55 0.66 -12.09 5.30
CA SER A 55 -0.05 -11.15 6.16
C SER A 55 0.71 -9.82 6.21
N VAL A 56 0.01 -8.73 6.54
CA VAL A 56 0.66 -7.40 6.69
C VAL A 56 1.75 -7.44 7.77
N ASP A 57 1.53 -8.20 8.84
CA ASP A 57 2.54 -8.38 9.89
C ASP A 57 3.74 -9.21 9.42
N ALA A 58 3.54 -10.16 8.50
CA ALA A 58 4.65 -10.85 7.87
C ALA A 58 5.47 -9.90 6.99
N LEU A 59 4.83 -9.01 6.21
CA LEU A 59 5.54 -7.99 5.41
C LEU A 59 6.40 -7.08 6.29
N LYS A 60 5.87 -6.63 7.44
CA LYS A 60 6.63 -5.82 8.41
C LYS A 60 7.84 -6.55 8.98
N LYS A 61 7.72 -7.86 9.22
CA LYS A 61 8.84 -8.69 9.72
C LYS A 61 9.85 -9.01 8.60
N LEU A 62 9.39 -9.16 7.36
CA LEU A 62 10.26 -9.38 6.19
C LEU A 62 11.12 -8.17 5.87
N ALA A 63 10.61 -6.96 6.09
CA ALA A 63 11.31 -5.73 5.75
C ALA A 63 12.76 -5.72 6.26
N PRO A 64 13.06 -5.83 7.55
CA PRO A 64 14.44 -5.85 8.02
C PRO A 64 15.22 -7.10 7.58
N LEU A 65 14.55 -8.22 7.29
CA LEU A 65 15.22 -9.44 6.82
C LEU A 65 15.74 -9.32 5.38
N PHE A 66 15.09 -8.50 4.54
CA PHE A 66 15.53 -8.26 3.17
C PHE A 66 16.62 -7.19 3.04
N GLU A 67 16.89 -6.41 4.08
CA GLU A 67 18.03 -5.47 4.05
C GLU A 67 19.35 -6.23 3.93
N GLY A 68 20.20 -5.78 3.01
CA GLY A 68 21.46 -6.42 2.68
C GLY A 68 21.35 -7.69 1.82
N LYS A 69 20.15 -8.17 1.48
CA LYS A 69 20.00 -9.37 0.64
C LYS A 69 20.33 -9.09 -0.83
N THR A 70 20.82 -10.13 -1.49
CA THR A 70 21.24 -10.07 -2.88
C THR A 70 20.08 -10.31 -3.85
N ALA A 71 20.18 -9.68 -5.02
CA ALA A 71 19.42 -10.07 -6.21
C ALA A 71 20.19 -11.15 -6.96
N ILE A 72 19.48 -12.20 -7.37
CA ILE A 72 20.02 -13.26 -8.22
C ILE A 72 19.14 -13.47 -9.45
N LYS A 73 19.40 -14.49 -10.23
CA LYS A 73 18.61 -14.85 -11.42
C LYS A 73 17.97 -16.22 -11.22
N ASN A 74 16.66 -16.34 -11.46
CA ASN A 74 15.93 -17.60 -11.47
C ASN A 74 16.14 -18.48 -10.21
N HIS A 75 16.27 -17.86 -9.04
CA HIS A 75 16.56 -18.56 -7.78
C HIS A 75 17.83 -19.42 -7.79
N SER A 76 18.80 -19.05 -8.65
CA SER A 76 20.10 -19.72 -8.74
C SER A 76 20.93 -19.41 -7.49
N MET A 77 21.44 -20.45 -6.84
CA MET A 77 22.34 -20.31 -5.69
C MET A 77 23.82 -20.18 -6.11
N ASP A 78 24.07 -19.96 -7.41
CA ASP A 78 25.41 -19.67 -7.90
C ASP A 78 25.82 -18.25 -7.51
N SER A 79 27.01 -18.08 -6.95
CA SER A 79 27.54 -16.78 -6.54
C SER A 79 27.71 -15.80 -7.70
N ASP A 80 27.93 -16.31 -8.92
CA ASP A 80 28.14 -15.49 -10.11
C ASP A 80 26.84 -14.85 -10.63
N ASP A 81 25.67 -15.39 -10.20
CA ASP A 81 24.37 -14.81 -10.51
C ASP A 81 23.97 -13.63 -9.62
N GLN A 82 24.77 -13.29 -8.62
CA GLN A 82 24.53 -12.09 -7.81
C GLN A 82 24.75 -10.82 -8.66
N SER A 83 23.72 -9.95 -8.68
CA SER A 83 23.71 -8.77 -9.54
C SER A 83 23.49 -7.46 -8.78
N ALA A 84 22.57 -7.42 -7.85
CA ALA A 84 22.22 -6.22 -7.08
C ALA A 84 22.12 -6.55 -5.59
N ARG A 85 22.01 -5.50 -4.75
CA ARG A 85 21.82 -5.66 -3.30
C ARG A 85 20.80 -4.66 -2.78
N THR A 86 19.95 -5.11 -1.88
CA THR A 86 19.00 -4.26 -1.16
C THR A 86 19.75 -3.44 -0.11
N PHE A 87 19.54 -2.11 -0.06
CA PHE A 87 20.13 -1.25 0.96
C PHE A 87 19.11 -0.61 1.89
N GLN A 88 17.83 -0.68 1.53
CA GLN A 88 16.72 -0.16 2.33
C GLN A 88 15.43 -0.86 1.95
N THR A 89 14.53 -1.03 2.92
CA THR A 89 13.17 -1.56 2.71
C THR A 89 12.14 -0.69 3.40
N GLU A 90 10.89 -0.73 2.89
CA GLU A 90 9.73 -0.10 3.52
C GLU A 90 8.46 -0.91 3.25
N VAL A 91 7.53 -0.89 4.18
CA VAL A 91 6.18 -1.44 3.98
C VAL A 91 5.24 -0.29 3.64
N VAL A 92 4.66 -0.37 2.45
CA VAL A 92 3.79 0.67 1.90
C VAL A 92 2.37 0.14 1.82
N THR A 93 1.40 0.92 2.31
CA THR A 93 -0.03 0.65 2.09
C THR A 93 -0.58 1.67 1.11
N ASP A 94 -1.16 1.18 0.02
CA ASP A 94 -1.82 2.00 -0.99
C ASP A 94 -3.27 2.21 -0.56
N PRO A 95 -3.68 3.45 -0.21
CA PRO A 95 -5.02 3.73 0.29
C PRO A 95 -6.11 3.60 -0.78
N GLU A 96 -5.74 3.66 -2.06
CA GLU A 96 -6.69 3.62 -3.19
C GLU A 96 -6.90 2.21 -3.73
N LYS A 97 -6.00 1.28 -3.39
CA LYS A 97 -6.03 -0.08 -3.89
C LYS A 97 -6.43 -1.07 -2.79
N VAL A 98 -7.33 -1.97 -3.13
CA VAL A 98 -7.71 -3.11 -2.28
C VAL A 98 -7.31 -4.43 -2.93
N THR A 99 -7.03 -5.42 -2.10
CA THR A 99 -6.78 -6.79 -2.54
C THR A 99 -8.06 -7.47 -3.01
N SER A 100 -7.93 -8.62 -3.66
CA SER A 100 -9.07 -9.48 -4.02
C SER A 100 -9.92 -9.92 -2.81
N LEU A 101 -9.39 -9.79 -1.60
CA LEU A 101 -10.09 -10.08 -0.34
C LEU A 101 -10.72 -8.84 0.30
N GLY A 102 -10.63 -7.66 -0.33
CA GLY A 102 -11.17 -6.40 0.18
C GLY A 102 -10.34 -5.73 1.27
N GLU A 103 -9.12 -6.19 1.51
CA GLU A 103 -8.17 -5.57 2.44
C GLU A 103 -7.38 -4.43 1.76
N PRO A 104 -6.92 -3.40 2.48
CA PRO A 104 -6.00 -2.40 1.92
C PRO A 104 -4.76 -3.08 1.32
N TYR A 105 -4.44 -2.74 0.07
CA TYR A 105 -3.28 -3.32 -0.59
C TYR A 105 -2.00 -2.83 0.07
N THR A 106 -1.21 -3.78 0.58
CA THR A 106 0.04 -3.49 1.30
C THR A 106 1.16 -4.33 0.70
N TYR A 107 2.31 -3.71 0.46
CA TYR A 107 3.45 -4.37 -0.16
C TYR A 107 4.77 -3.98 0.50
N LEU A 108 5.76 -4.87 0.34
CA LEU A 108 7.13 -4.63 0.74
C LEU A 108 7.91 -4.08 -0.46
N LYS A 109 8.35 -2.83 -0.35
CA LYS A 109 9.22 -2.16 -1.32
C LYS A 109 10.66 -2.24 -0.86
N ALA A 110 11.56 -2.55 -1.78
CA ALA A 110 12.99 -2.52 -1.55
C ALA A 110 13.68 -1.52 -2.48
N TYR A 111 14.69 -0.85 -1.95
CA TYR A 111 15.60 0.00 -2.69
C TYR A 111 16.91 -0.74 -2.86
N CYS A 112 17.33 -0.89 -4.11
CA CYS A 112 18.43 -1.75 -4.50
C CYS A 112 19.48 -0.95 -5.27
N TYR A 113 20.74 -1.37 -5.14
CA TYR A 113 21.83 -0.82 -5.94
C TYR A 113 22.57 -1.91 -6.70
N MET A 114 23.16 -1.54 -7.79
CA MET A 114 24.04 -2.34 -8.63
C MET A 114 25.24 -1.49 -9.04
N PRO A 115 26.47 -1.97 -8.85
CA PRO A 115 27.63 -1.23 -9.33
C PRO A 115 27.64 -1.21 -10.87
N ARG A 116 27.99 -0.06 -11.46
CA ARG A 116 28.10 0.14 -12.91
C ARG A 116 29.40 -0.49 -13.44
N LEU A 117 29.43 -1.83 -13.40
CA LEU A 117 30.51 -2.64 -13.98
C LEU A 117 30.14 -3.06 -15.40
N PRO A 118 31.11 -3.32 -16.29
CA PRO A 118 30.84 -3.79 -17.65
C PRO A 118 29.91 -5.01 -17.69
N LYS A 119 30.04 -5.95 -16.74
CA LYS A 119 29.15 -7.12 -16.64
C LYS A 119 27.71 -6.81 -16.30
N ASN A 120 27.41 -5.63 -15.77
CA ASN A 120 26.07 -5.22 -15.32
C ASN A 120 25.37 -4.28 -16.32
N GLU A 121 26.08 -3.75 -17.31
CA GLU A 121 25.54 -2.77 -18.26
C GLU A 121 24.34 -3.29 -19.04
N GLU A 122 24.39 -4.56 -19.49
CA GLU A 122 23.29 -5.22 -20.18
C GLU A 122 22.06 -5.32 -19.29
N LEU A 123 22.22 -5.79 -18.04
CA LEU A 123 21.11 -5.93 -17.10
C LEU A 123 20.53 -4.55 -16.72
N ILE A 124 21.34 -3.53 -16.55
CA ILE A 124 20.90 -2.16 -16.29
C ILE A 124 20.07 -1.64 -17.47
N ALA A 125 20.53 -1.88 -18.71
CA ALA A 125 19.78 -1.51 -19.91
C ALA A 125 18.46 -2.27 -20.03
N GLU A 126 18.46 -3.57 -19.75
CA GLU A 126 17.24 -4.41 -19.76
C GLU A 126 16.22 -3.97 -18.68
N ILE A 127 16.68 -3.59 -17.49
CA ILE A 127 15.82 -3.01 -16.44
C ILE A 127 15.23 -1.69 -16.92
N GLY A 128 16.06 -0.80 -17.45
CA GLY A 128 15.62 0.50 -17.97
C GLY A 128 14.64 0.39 -19.13
N ALA A 129 14.77 -0.64 -19.97
CA ALA A 129 13.87 -0.95 -21.07
C ALA A 129 12.59 -1.68 -20.62
N GLY A 130 12.50 -2.10 -19.36
CA GLY A 130 11.36 -2.86 -18.83
C GLY A 130 11.33 -4.34 -19.28
N ILE A 131 12.44 -4.86 -19.78
CA ILE A 131 12.57 -6.27 -20.17
C ILE A 131 12.79 -7.16 -18.94
N LYS A 132 13.66 -6.74 -18.02
CA LYS A 132 13.86 -7.38 -16.70
C LYS A 132 13.08 -6.60 -15.66
N LYS A 133 11.87 -7.06 -15.41
CA LYS A 133 10.93 -6.36 -14.54
C LYS A 133 10.44 -7.23 -13.38
N GLU A 134 10.07 -8.47 -13.68
CA GLU A 134 9.43 -9.37 -12.74
C GLU A 134 10.44 -9.94 -11.74
N VAL A 135 10.03 -9.95 -10.44
CA VAL A 135 10.86 -10.51 -9.38
C VAL A 135 10.07 -11.48 -8.50
N SER A 136 10.79 -12.37 -7.85
CA SER A 136 10.27 -13.32 -6.86
C SER A 136 11.18 -13.32 -5.64
N VAL A 137 10.68 -13.75 -4.48
CA VAL A 137 11.42 -13.77 -3.22
C VAL A 137 11.67 -15.17 -2.72
N GLY A 138 12.86 -15.41 -2.19
CA GLY A 138 13.21 -16.60 -1.42
C GLY A 138 13.22 -16.29 0.08
N CYS A 139 12.27 -16.83 0.83
CA CYS A 139 12.18 -16.64 2.28
C CYS A 139 11.63 -17.88 2.99
N ALA A 140 11.85 -17.95 4.31
CA ALA A 140 11.27 -18.96 5.18
C ALA A 140 10.21 -18.33 6.09
N VAL A 141 9.10 -19.05 6.29
CA VAL A 141 8.04 -18.68 7.24
C VAL A 141 7.79 -19.83 8.23
N ALA A 142 7.52 -19.51 9.47
CA ALA A 142 7.23 -20.50 10.51
C ALA A 142 5.79 -21.02 10.47
N SER A 143 4.85 -20.25 9.91
CA SER A 143 3.43 -20.59 9.91
C SER A 143 2.83 -20.41 8.51
N CYS A 144 1.90 -21.32 8.17
CA CYS A 144 1.18 -21.35 6.90
C CYS A 144 -0.30 -21.63 7.20
N ILE A 145 -1.11 -20.57 7.34
CA ILE A 145 -2.46 -20.65 7.88
C ILE A 145 -3.49 -20.86 6.77
N CYS A 146 -4.28 -21.92 6.87
CA CYS A 146 -5.37 -22.18 5.93
C CYS A 146 -6.51 -21.16 6.09
N SER A 147 -6.91 -20.49 5.03
CA SER A 147 -7.99 -19.49 5.03
C SER A 147 -9.36 -20.06 5.36
N VAL A 148 -9.57 -21.38 5.20
CA VAL A 148 -10.87 -22.03 5.41
C VAL A 148 -11.06 -22.50 6.84
N CYS A 149 -10.04 -23.10 7.47
CA CYS A 149 -10.17 -23.68 8.81
C CYS A 149 -9.25 -23.08 9.87
N GLY A 150 -8.38 -22.14 9.51
CA GLY A 150 -7.43 -21.51 10.44
C GLY A 150 -6.29 -22.41 10.91
N ALA A 151 -6.20 -23.66 10.43
CA ALA A 151 -5.13 -24.57 10.83
C ALA A 151 -3.78 -24.13 10.24
N ASP A 152 -2.73 -24.21 11.05
CA ASP A 152 -1.37 -24.05 10.57
C ASP A 152 -0.91 -25.35 9.90
N ALA A 153 -0.84 -25.34 8.56
CA ALA A 153 -0.50 -26.52 7.76
C ALA A 153 0.90 -27.06 8.03
N ARG A 154 1.78 -26.26 8.65
CA ARG A 154 3.12 -26.72 9.08
C ARG A 154 3.09 -27.52 10.38
N LYS A 155 2.06 -27.34 11.20
CA LYS A 155 1.89 -28.03 12.49
C LYS A 155 0.86 -29.14 12.44
N THR A 156 -0.25 -28.88 11.75
CA THR A 156 -1.38 -29.80 11.68
C THR A 156 -1.82 -30.01 10.24
N PRO A 157 -1.87 -31.24 9.74
CA PRO A 157 -2.32 -31.53 8.38
C PRO A 157 -3.72 -30.94 8.13
N CYS A 158 -3.84 -30.13 7.09
CA CYS A 158 -5.09 -29.53 6.65
C CYS A 158 -5.65 -30.31 5.44
N LYS A 159 -6.95 -30.61 5.45
CA LYS A 159 -7.63 -31.31 4.33
C LYS A 159 -7.97 -30.37 3.17
N HIS A 160 -7.92 -29.04 3.40
CA HIS A 160 -8.21 -28.07 2.37
C HIS A 160 -7.04 -27.90 1.41
N ARG A 161 -7.37 -27.77 0.12
CA ARG A 161 -6.35 -27.65 -0.94
C ARG A 161 -6.41 -26.25 -1.55
N ARG A 162 -5.23 -25.67 -1.80
CA ARG A 162 -5.05 -24.40 -2.49
C ARG A 162 -5.84 -24.34 -3.79
N GLY A 163 -6.53 -23.23 -4.05
CA GLY A 163 -7.31 -23.00 -5.27
C GLY A 163 -8.64 -23.76 -5.35
N LYS A 164 -9.00 -24.59 -4.35
CA LYS A 164 -10.29 -25.28 -4.30
C LYS A 164 -11.31 -24.40 -3.56
N SER A 165 -12.57 -24.47 -4.01
CA SER A 165 -13.68 -23.75 -3.34
C SER A 165 -14.27 -24.59 -2.23
N TYR A 166 -14.51 -23.96 -1.09
CA TYR A 166 -15.19 -24.51 0.09
C TYR A 166 -16.23 -23.49 0.55
N ASN A 167 -17.50 -23.84 0.45
CA ASN A 167 -18.64 -22.96 0.79
C ASN A 167 -18.57 -21.58 0.10
N GLY A 168 -18.15 -21.55 -1.17
CA GLY A 168 -18.02 -20.32 -1.95
C GLY A 168 -16.70 -19.55 -1.74
N GLN A 169 -15.84 -19.96 -0.80
CA GLN A 169 -14.54 -19.36 -0.56
C GLN A 169 -13.44 -20.20 -1.24
N ILE A 170 -12.58 -19.54 -2.02
CA ILE A 170 -11.39 -20.17 -2.59
C ILE A 170 -10.32 -20.28 -1.50
N CYS A 171 -9.87 -21.52 -1.26
CA CYS A 171 -8.83 -21.81 -0.27
C CYS A 171 -7.49 -21.21 -0.72
N HIS A 172 -6.92 -20.40 0.15
CA HIS A 172 -5.54 -19.92 0.06
C HIS A 172 -4.85 -20.08 1.41
N PHE A 173 -3.54 -19.89 1.44
CA PHE A 173 -2.76 -19.98 2.67
C PHE A 173 -2.12 -18.63 2.98
N VAL A 174 -2.20 -18.22 4.23
CA VAL A 174 -1.57 -17.01 4.73
C VAL A 174 -0.20 -17.37 5.31
N LEU A 175 0.84 -16.79 4.72
CA LEU A 175 2.22 -16.95 5.16
C LEU A 175 2.49 -15.98 6.31
N GLU A 176 2.86 -16.52 7.46
CA GLU A 176 3.07 -15.75 8.68
C GLU A 176 4.38 -16.12 9.37
N ASN A 177 4.81 -15.21 10.26
CA ASN A 177 6.00 -15.39 11.06
C ASN A 177 7.23 -15.75 10.22
N PRO A 178 7.67 -14.89 9.30
CA PRO A 178 8.90 -15.10 8.56
C PRO A 178 10.07 -15.21 9.53
N THR A 179 10.96 -16.16 9.26
CA THR A 179 12.13 -16.47 10.06
C THR A 179 13.42 -16.10 9.38
N ASP A 180 13.45 -16.09 8.05
CA ASP A 180 14.61 -15.69 7.26
C ASP A 180 14.19 -15.21 5.86
N ALA A 181 15.04 -14.38 5.25
CA ALA A 181 15.01 -14.03 3.84
C ALA A 181 16.36 -14.40 3.23
N TYR A 182 16.34 -15.11 2.12
CA TYR A 182 17.56 -15.60 1.48
C TYR A 182 18.04 -14.67 0.37
N GLU A 183 17.15 -14.36 -0.55
CA GLU A 183 17.42 -13.60 -1.76
C GLU A 183 16.12 -13.09 -2.39
N TRP A 184 16.24 -12.30 -3.43
CA TRP A 184 15.18 -12.05 -4.39
C TRP A 184 15.75 -12.21 -5.81
N SER A 185 14.90 -12.66 -6.75
CA SER A 185 15.35 -13.04 -8.09
C SER A 185 14.62 -12.30 -9.17
N PHE A 186 15.32 -11.93 -10.23
CA PHE A 186 14.68 -11.69 -11.52
C PHE A 186 14.19 -13.03 -12.11
N VAL A 187 12.90 -13.09 -12.43
CA VAL A 187 12.24 -14.30 -12.94
C VAL A 187 11.37 -13.99 -14.15
N ALA A 188 11.07 -14.99 -14.98
CA ALA A 188 10.18 -14.79 -16.11
C ALA A 188 8.71 -14.65 -15.70
N VAL A 189 8.28 -15.38 -14.66
CA VAL A 189 6.90 -15.36 -14.16
C VAL A 189 6.95 -15.48 -12.64
N PRO A 190 6.65 -14.39 -11.89
CA PRO A 190 6.63 -14.42 -10.44
C PRO A 190 5.37 -15.11 -9.91
N ALA A 191 5.43 -15.68 -8.72
CA ALA A 191 4.25 -16.13 -8.00
C ALA A 191 3.31 -14.94 -7.71
N GLN A 192 3.83 -13.87 -7.17
CA GLN A 192 3.09 -12.63 -6.89
C GLN A 192 3.03 -11.72 -8.12
N LYS A 193 1.80 -11.41 -8.56
CA LYS A 193 1.54 -10.72 -9.84
C LYS A 193 2.07 -9.28 -9.89
N ASN A 194 2.17 -8.63 -8.74
CA ASN A 194 2.59 -7.23 -8.63
C ASN A 194 4.08 -7.10 -8.29
N ALA A 195 4.78 -8.22 -8.01
CA ALA A 195 6.20 -8.21 -7.69
C ALA A 195 7.03 -7.84 -8.92
N GLY A 196 7.86 -6.81 -8.80
CA GLY A 196 8.65 -6.33 -9.92
C GLY A 196 9.31 -4.99 -9.68
N VAL A 197 10.18 -4.63 -10.64
CA VAL A 197 10.81 -3.31 -10.67
C VAL A 197 9.74 -2.25 -10.86
N THR A 198 9.76 -1.24 -10.01
CA THR A 198 8.84 -0.11 -10.11
C THR A 198 9.33 0.89 -11.18
N LYS A 199 8.38 1.56 -11.84
CA LYS A 199 8.74 2.59 -12.80
C LYS A 199 9.33 3.81 -12.08
N GLY A 200 10.59 4.09 -12.39
CA GLY A 200 11.27 5.33 -12.05
C GLY A 200 11.77 5.41 -10.59
N PHE A 201 13.05 5.71 -10.45
CA PHE A 201 13.64 6.13 -9.18
C PHE A 201 13.42 7.62 -8.91
N GLU A 202 12.91 8.35 -9.88
CA GLU A 202 12.49 9.74 -9.74
C GLU A 202 11.13 9.81 -9.05
N ASP A 203 11.08 9.33 -7.80
CA ASP A 203 10.00 9.66 -6.89
C ASP A 203 10.08 11.16 -6.58
N PHE A 204 8.91 11.80 -6.54
CA PHE A 204 8.79 13.21 -6.14
C PHE A 204 9.53 13.51 -4.82
N GLY A 205 9.66 12.53 -3.91
CA GLY A 205 10.44 12.65 -2.69
C GLY A 205 11.92 12.95 -2.93
N THR A 206 12.55 12.24 -3.84
CA THR A 206 13.95 12.45 -4.24
C THR A 206 14.13 13.79 -4.95
N LEU A 207 13.22 14.12 -5.86
CA LEU A 207 13.20 15.39 -6.57
C LEU A 207 12.95 16.57 -5.60
N LYS A 208 12.03 16.39 -4.64
CA LYS A 208 11.77 17.35 -3.56
C LYS A 208 13.01 17.60 -2.72
N THR A 209 13.71 16.54 -2.28
CA THR A 209 14.93 16.67 -1.49
C THR A 209 15.99 17.47 -2.25
N ARG A 210 16.18 17.18 -3.55
CA ARG A 210 17.10 17.93 -4.40
C ARG A 210 16.69 19.38 -4.60
N LEU A 211 15.39 19.67 -4.76
CA LEU A 211 14.86 21.03 -4.90
C LEU A 211 15.03 21.89 -3.64
N PHE A 212 15.09 21.26 -2.47
CA PHE A 212 15.18 21.97 -1.19
C PHE A 212 16.57 21.88 -0.52
N SER A 213 17.50 21.05 -1.02
CA SER A 213 18.84 20.93 -0.49
C SER A 213 19.74 22.08 -0.92
N ASP A 214 19.52 22.65 -2.11
CA ASP A 214 20.34 23.75 -2.67
C ASP A 214 19.63 25.11 -2.47
N ALA A 215 19.65 25.60 -1.24
CA ALA A 215 19.10 26.92 -0.91
C ALA A 215 19.97 28.03 -1.52
N GLY A 216 19.74 28.37 -2.79
CA GLY A 216 20.34 29.56 -3.43
C GLY A 216 20.89 29.36 -4.83
N GLU A 217 20.97 28.15 -5.37
CA GLU A 217 21.38 27.90 -6.74
C GLU A 217 20.16 27.64 -7.67
N GLN A 218 20.36 27.96 -8.96
CA GLN A 218 19.33 27.76 -9.98
C GLN A 218 19.23 26.26 -10.30
N VAL A 219 18.14 25.61 -9.89
CA VAL A 219 17.89 24.20 -10.21
C VAL A 219 17.35 24.09 -11.63
N VAL A 220 18.08 23.42 -12.51
CA VAL A 220 17.65 23.10 -13.87
C VAL A 220 16.97 21.74 -13.85
N LEU A 221 15.69 21.71 -14.21
CA LEU A 221 14.90 20.49 -14.32
C LEU A 221 14.95 19.95 -15.76
N SER A 222 15.10 18.66 -15.91
CA SER A 222 14.85 17.98 -17.18
C SER A 222 13.34 18.00 -17.49
N LYS A 223 12.97 17.79 -18.75
CA LYS A 223 11.55 17.71 -19.15
C LYS A 223 10.80 16.62 -18.41
N LYS A 224 11.46 15.50 -18.12
CA LYS A 224 10.89 14.35 -17.39
C LYS A 224 10.66 14.70 -15.93
N GLU A 225 11.59 15.37 -15.27
CA GLU A 225 11.43 15.82 -13.88
C GLU A 225 10.32 16.88 -13.75
N ALA A 226 10.23 17.81 -14.69
CA ALA A 226 9.13 18.77 -14.74
C ALA A 226 7.78 18.07 -14.91
N GLN A 227 7.71 17.00 -15.70
CA GLN A 227 6.50 16.19 -15.87
C GLN A 227 6.16 15.46 -14.57
N THR A 228 7.14 14.83 -13.89
CA THR A 228 6.92 14.16 -12.60
C THR A 228 6.36 15.11 -11.54
N ILE A 229 6.87 16.35 -11.47
CA ILE A 229 6.32 17.39 -10.57
C ILE A 229 4.88 17.73 -10.96
N SER A 230 4.62 17.90 -12.25
CA SER A 230 3.28 18.23 -12.76
C SER A 230 2.27 17.14 -12.41
N ASP A 231 2.63 15.88 -12.65
CA ASP A 231 1.77 14.72 -12.35
C ASP A 231 1.50 14.60 -10.84
N TYR A 232 2.52 14.83 -10.02
CA TYR A 232 2.36 14.86 -8.56
C TYR A 232 1.44 16.00 -8.09
N LEU A 233 1.63 17.22 -8.61
CA LEU A 233 0.78 18.35 -8.26
C LEU A 233 -0.67 18.12 -8.68
N GLU A 234 -0.88 17.44 -9.80
CA GLU A 234 -2.22 17.08 -10.26
C GLU A 234 -2.87 16.05 -9.34
N SER A 235 -2.15 15.01 -8.93
CA SER A 235 -2.65 14.02 -7.96
C SER A 235 -3.00 14.67 -6.61
N VAL A 236 -2.13 15.54 -6.08
CA VAL A 236 -2.39 16.28 -4.83
C VAL A 236 -3.60 17.21 -4.96
N ARG A 237 -3.81 17.80 -6.14
CA ARG A 237 -5.00 18.63 -6.41
C ARG A 237 -6.27 17.77 -6.38
N GLU A 238 -6.25 16.61 -7.04
CA GLU A 238 -7.38 15.67 -7.03
C GLU A 238 -7.69 15.18 -5.62
N ASP A 239 -6.68 14.81 -4.85
CA ASP A 239 -6.84 14.39 -3.46
C ASP A 239 -7.43 15.51 -2.58
N ALA A 240 -6.95 16.74 -2.78
CA ALA A 240 -7.48 17.90 -2.07
C ALA A 240 -8.94 18.21 -2.48
N GLU A 241 -9.32 18.03 -3.74
CA GLU A 241 -10.69 18.19 -4.22
C GLU A 241 -11.61 17.11 -3.64
N ASN A 242 -11.18 15.87 -3.66
CA ASN A 242 -11.87 14.73 -3.05
C ASN A 242 -12.03 14.92 -1.54
N GLY A 243 -10.97 15.37 -0.85
CA GLY A 243 -11.00 15.70 0.57
C GLY A 243 -12.00 16.82 0.89
N ARG A 244 -12.04 17.89 0.09
CA ARG A 244 -13.03 18.98 0.23
C ARG A 244 -14.45 18.52 -0.01
N ALA A 245 -14.68 17.71 -1.07
CA ALA A 245 -15.99 17.15 -1.38
C ALA A 245 -16.48 16.24 -0.23
N TYR A 246 -15.61 15.38 0.27
CA TYR A 246 -15.94 14.52 1.40
C TYR A 246 -16.24 15.30 2.69
N HIS A 247 -15.44 16.32 3.01
CA HIS A 247 -15.69 17.22 4.13
C HIS A 247 -17.04 17.92 3.99
N ALA A 248 -17.36 18.45 2.80
CA ALA A 248 -18.63 19.09 2.51
C ALA A 248 -19.83 18.13 2.71
N GLN A 249 -19.71 16.88 2.26
CA GLN A 249 -20.72 15.85 2.47
C GLN A 249 -20.96 15.54 3.96
N LEU A 250 -19.89 15.47 4.76
CA LEU A 250 -20.00 15.27 6.20
C LEU A 250 -20.65 16.46 6.88
N CYS A 251 -20.32 17.70 6.47
CA CYS A 251 -20.98 18.91 6.96
C CYS A 251 -22.48 18.91 6.64
N GLU A 252 -22.86 18.61 5.40
CA GLU A 252 -24.27 18.53 4.99
C GLU A 252 -25.05 17.51 5.82
N THR A 253 -24.43 16.35 6.08
CA THR A 253 -25.01 15.29 6.92
C THR A 253 -25.21 15.79 8.36
N ALA A 254 -24.22 16.49 8.92
CA ALA A 254 -24.30 17.07 10.26
C ALA A 254 -25.41 18.13 10.37
N VAL A 255 -25.50 19.04 9.40
CA VAL A 255 -26.55 20.07 9.35
C VAL A 255 -27.93 19.43 9.31
N LYS A 256 -28.13 18.39 8.48
CA LYS A 256 -29.39 17.62 8.45
C LYS A 256 -29.67 16.92 9.78
N GLY A 257 -28.62 16.45 10.45
CA GLY A 257 -28.72 15.88 11.81
C GLY A 257 -29.14 16.90 12.85
N PHE A 258 -28.53 18.08 12.84
CA PHE A 258 -28.91 19.19 13.73
C PHE A 258 -30.34 19.64 13.51
N ALA A 259 -30.81 19.78 12.28
CA ALA A 259 -32.18 20.15 11.98
C ALA A 259 -33.24 19.18 12.57
N LYS A 260 -32.87 17.92 12.78
CA LYS A 260 -33.75 16.92 13.41
C LYS A 260 -33.67 16.90 14.93
N VAL A 261 -32.46 17.02 15.49
CA VAL A 261 -32.22 16.92 16.94
C VAL A 261 -32.41 18.27 17.63
N MET A 262 -32.07 19.37 16.95
CA MET A 262 -32.15 20.72 17.48
C MET A 262 -32.83 21.68 16.48
N PRO A 263 -34.15 21.56 16.28
CA PRO A 263 -34.89 22.30 15.23
C PRO A 263 -34.88 23.85 15.46
N THR A 264 -34.51 24.31 16.63
CA THR A 264 -34.37 25.73 16.97
C THR A 264 -33.03 26.29 16.58
N LEU A 265 -32.04 25.47 16.20
CA LEU A 265 -30.73 25.95 15.76
C LEU A 265 -30.81 26.47 14.33
N ASP A 266 -30.39 27.72 14.13
CA ASP A 266 -30.31 28.30 12.78
C ASP A 266 -29.34 27.47 11.87
N ASN A 267 -29.77 27.11 10.66
CA ASN A 267 -28.97 26.32 9.74
C ASN A 267 -27.64 26.98 9.38
N ARG A 268 -27.57 28.30 9.28
CA ARG A 268 -26.33 29.05 8.99
C ARG A 268 -25.30 28.88 10.12
N VAL A 269 -25.80 28.90 11.38
CA VAL A 269 -24.96 28.65 12.54
C VAL A 269 -24.43 27.22 12.53
N ALA A 270 -25.30 26.24 12.25
CA ALA A 270 -24.92 24.82 12.12
C ALA A 270 -23.86 24.61 11.01
N GLU A 271 -24.06 25.22 9.82
CA GLU A 271 -23.08 25.18 8.74
C GLU A 271 -21.73 25.79 9.13
N THR A 272 -21.74 26.95 9.78
CA THR A 272 -20.52 27.64 10.20
C THR A 272 -19.73 26.81 11.21
N LEU A 273 -20.39 26.17 12.15
CA LEU A 273 -19.78 25.26 13.11
C LEU A 273 -19.16 24.05 12.41
N CYS A 274 -19.92 23.41 11.51
CA CYS A 274 -19.44 22.21 10.79
C CYS A 274 -18.24 22.50 9.89
N ARG A 275 -18.19 23.65 9.21
CA ARG A 275 -17.06 24.03 8.34
C ARG A 275 -15.73 24.17 9.09
N GLY A 276 -15.76 24.50 10.37
CA GLY A 276 -14.56 24.63 11.20
C GLY A 276 -14.06 23.32 11.81
N LEU A 277 -14.80 22.22 11.68
CA LEU A 277 -14.47 20.93 12.27
C LEU A 277 -13.60 20.09 11.33
N SER A 278 -12.72 19.28 11.92
CA SER A 278 -11.98 18.28 11.17
C SER A 278 -12.88 17.14 10.66
N VAL A 279 -12.42 16.39 9.67
CA VAL A 279 -13.11 15.18 9.17
C VAL A 279 -13.36 14.18 10.30
N ALA A 280 -12.42 14.02 11.23
CA ALA A 280 -12.56 13.13 12.38
C ALA A 280 -13.68 13.59 13.32
N ASP A 281 -13.71 14.89 13.63
CA ASP A 281 -14.73 15.49 14.51
C ASP A 281 -16.11 15.46 13.87
N LEU A 282 -16.21 15.70 12.55
CA LEU A 282 -17.46 15.59 11.80
C LEU A 282 -18.01 14.16 11.79
N LYS A 283 -17.15 13.15 11.66
CA LYS A 283 -17.57 11.74 11.78
C LYS A 283 -18.12 11.43 13.17
N ALA A 284 -17.43 11.89 14.22
CA ALA A 284 -17.87 11.69 15.59
C ALA A 284 -19.21 12.41 15.85
N LEU A 285 -19.34 13.65 15.37
CA LEU A 285 -20.57 14.44 15.48
C LEU A 285 -21.74 13.77 14.75
N ASN A 286 -21.55 13.35 13.51
CA ASN A 286 -22.57 12.66 12.73
C ASN A 286 -23.05 11.37 13.41
N LYS A 287 -22.12 10.61 14.00
CA LYS A 287 -22.47 9.42 14.80
C LYS A 287 -23.31 9.78 16.03
N ALA A 288 -22.97 10.83 16.74
CA ALA A 288 -23.72 11.29 17.92
C ALA A 288 -25.12 11.78 17.54
N LEU A 289 -25.22 12.59 16.48
CA LEU A 289 -26.51 13.10 15.98
C LEU A 289 -27.43 11.97 15.46
N ALA A 290 -26.88 10.96 14.83
CA ALA A 290 -27.63 9.79 14.39
C ALA A 290 -28.21 9.00 15.58
N ALA A 291 -27.40 8.76 16.62
CA ALA A 291 -27.84 8.07 17.83
C ALA A 291 -28.94 8.83 18.57
N GLU A 292 -28.88 10.17 18.64
CA GLU A 292 -29.91 10.97 19.28
C GLU A 292 -31.21 11.00 18.46
N ASN A 293 -31.10 11.02 17.15
CA ASN A 293 -32.21 10.96 16.22
C ASN A 293 -33.02 9.63 16.35
N GLU A 294 -32.33 8.51 16.56
CA GLU A 294 -32.97 7.21 16.79
C GLU A 294 -33.78 7.21 18.10
N LYS A 295 -33.24 7.80 19.17
CA LYS A 295 -33.94 7.94 20.45
C LYS A 295 -35.21 8.79 20.30
N THR A 296 -35.12 9.90 19.59
CA THR A 296 -36.24 10.81 19.34
C THR A 296 -37.31 10.14 18.47
N ALA A 297 -36.92 9.36 17.47
CA ALA A 297 -37.83 8.62 16.59
C ALA A 297 -38.59 7.51 17.35
N VAL A 298 -37.95 6.83 18.29
CA VAL A 298 -38.59 5.83 19.16
C VAL A 298 -39.61 6.48 20.09
N SER A 299 -39.35 7.69 20.60
CA SER A 299 -40.24 8.47 21.45
C SER A 299 -41.52 8.96 20.72
N LEU A 300 -41.47 9.12 19.41
CA LEU A 300 -42.57 9.63 18.58
C LEU A 300 -43.40 8.50 17.95
N ARG A 301 -43.12 7.23 18.20
CA ARG A 301 -44.06 6.14 17.79
C ARG A 301 -45.33 6.24 18.61
N PRO A 302 -46.50 6.51 17.97
CA PRO A 302 -47.75 6.50 18.73
C PRO A 302 -47.92 5.11 19.34
N PHE A 303 -48.28 5.05 20.60
CA PHE A 303 -48.83 3.85 21.22
C PHE A 303 -50.09 3.49 20.44
N LEU A 304 -49.99 2.63 19.43
CA LEU A 304 -51.12 1.93 18.89
C LEU A 304 -51.57 1.01 20.03
N ALA A 305 -52.59 1.47 20.75
CA ALA A 305 -53.32 0.62 21.68
C ALA A 305 -53.68 -0.66 20.92
N ALA A 306 -53.25 -1.77 21.45
CA ALA A 306 -53.73 -3.08 21.00
C ALA A 306 -55.23 -3.10 21.25
N ASP A 307 -55.98 -3.00 20.17
CA ASP A 307 -57.43 -3.22 20.21
C ASP A 307 -57.64 -4.72 20.46
N GLU A 308 -57.88 -5.04 21.74
CA GLU A 308 -58.36 -6.36 22.13
C GLU A 308 -59.77 -6.55 21.55
N THR A 309 -59.88 -6.96 20.33
CA THR A 309 -61.14 -7.53 19.81
C THR A 309 -61.31 -8.88 20.46
N LYS A 310 -62.05 -8.88 21.58
CA LYS A 310 -62.70 -10.06 22.12
C LYS A 310 -63.57 -10.60 21.04
N THR A 311 -63.29 -11.77 20.54
CA THR A 311 -64.15 -12.61 19.72
C THR A 311 -65.23 -13.17 20.68
N PRO A 312 -66.52 -12.96 20.42
CA PRO A 312 -67.54 -13.62 21.20
C PRO A 312 -67.55 -15.12 20.86
N GLN A 313 -67.40 -15.96 21.86
CA GLN A 313 -67.74 -17.35 21.79
C GLN A 313 -69.26 -17.49 21.56
N ASN A 314 -69.62 -17.94 20.41
CA ASN A 314 -71.00 -18.38 20.16
C ASN A 314 -71.01 -19.92 20.23
N GLU A 315 -71.25 -20.42 21.45
CA GLU A 315 -71.83 -21.77 21.63
C GLU A 315 -73.33 -21.72 21.34
N GLN A 316 -73.76 -22.73 20.69
CA GLN A 316 -75.11 -23.15 20.36
C GLN A 316 -75.48 -22.90 18.89
N PHE A 317 -75.35 -23.97 18.10
CA PHE A 317 -76.49 -24.65 17.53
C PHE A 317 -76.11 -26.04 17.01
N LYS A 318 -76.60 -27.09 17.71
CA LYS A 318 -76.75 -28.44 17.16
C LYS A 318 -77.94 -28.40 16.21
N PHE A 319 -77.76 -28.95 15.01
CA PHE A 319 -78.62 -29.96 14.39
C PHE A 319 -77.87 -30.69 13.33
#